data_f8b9ef323fed57a908d4c72996fea9d4
#
_entry.id   f8b9ef323fed57a908d4c72996fea9d4
#
_cell.length_a   1.000
_cell.length_b   1.000
_cell.length_c   1.000
_cell.angle_alpha   90.00
_cell.angle_beta   90.00
_cell.angle_gamma   90.00
#
_symmetry.space_group_name_H-M   'P 1'
#
loop_
_entity.id
_entity.type
_entity.pdbx_description
1 polymer ?
#
loop_
_entity_poly.entity_id
_entity_poly.type
_entity_poly.pdbx_seq_one_letter_code
_entity_poly.pdbx_strand_id
1 'polypeptide(L)'
;MNDITILRDLTHQYVEICSRPVMDRRRDLWRRHNSLKRTRPLIYVRAFAWQEMPGSELHCEDPFYRSYEDSLRQSIFRNAFEDDFIFEPWLTVRAAMVTPPEGVWGLASPRTHST
;
A
#
# COMPACT_ATOMS: atom_id res chain seq x y z
N MET A 1 -19.34 6.07 15.12
CA MET A 1 -18.60 6.72 14.02
C MET A 1 -18.82 5.90 12.76
N ASN A 2 -19.23 6.51 11.67
CA ASN A 2 -19.49 5.75 10.46
C ASN A 2 -18.18 5.51 9.65
N ASP A 3 -18.26 4.58 8.72
CA ASP A 3 -17.08 4.16 7.93
C ASP A 3 -16.44 5.30 7.17
N ILE A 4 -17.27 6.17 6.58
CA ILE A 4 -16.78 7.32 5.79
C ILE A 4 -15.99 8.28 6.66
N THR A 5 -16.44 8.53 7.88
CA THR A 5 -15.73 9.41 8.82
C THR A 5 -14.38 8.82 9.20
N ILE A 6 -14.33 7.50 9.45
CA ILE A 6 -13.09 6.80 9.79
C ILE A 6 -12.09 6.90 8.62
N LEU A 7 -12.55 6.61 7.41
CA LEU A 7 -11.69 6.66 6.22
C LEU A 7 -11.20 8.07 5.91
N ARG A 8 -12.07 9.06 6.09
CA ARG A 8 -11.70 10.46 5.88
C ARG A 8 -10.59 10.89 6.82
N ASP A 9 -10.71 10.53 8.09
CA ASP A 9 -9.71 10.85 9.09
C ASP A 9 -8.36 10.19 8.79
N LEU A 10 -8.38 8.91 8.45
CA LEU A 10 -7.17 8.18 8.06
C LEU A 10 -6.55 8.76 6.78
N THR A 11 -7.37 9.17 5.82
CA THR A 11 -6.90 9.80 4.58
C THR A 11 -6.17 11.12 4.87
N HIS A 12 -6.70 11.93 5.78
CA HIS A 12 -6.03 13.17 6.18
C HIS A 12 -4.67 12.90 6.79
N GLN A 13 -4.57 11.91 7.66
CA GLN A 13 -3.29 11.51 8.25
C GLN A 13 -2.30 11.02 7.19
N TYR A 14 -2.77 10.22 6.25
CA TYR A 14 -1.93 9.67 5.19
C TYR A 14 -1.43 10.78 4.24
N VAL A 15 -2.30 11.69 3.83
CA VAL A 15 -1.92 12.80 2.95
C VAL A 15 -0.90 13.71 3.62
N GLU A 16 -1.05 13.94 4.93
CA GLU A 16 -0.07 14.73 5.69
C GLU A 16 1.32 14.06 5.62
N ILE A 17 1.39 12.74 5.79
CA ILE A 17 2.65 12.00 5.68
C ILE A 17 3.24 12.14 4.28
N CYS A 18 2.43 12.00 3.23
CA CYS A 18 2.86 12.11 1.83
C CYS A 18 3.41 13.50 1.51
N SER A 19 2.98 14.52 2.23
CA SER A 19 3.34 15.92 1.98
C SER A 19 4.59 16.36 2.74
N ARG A 20 5.18 15.50 3.56
CA ARG A 20 6.35 15.86 4.34
C ARG A 20 7.58 16.05 3.45
N PRO A 21 8.44 17.04 3.76
CA PRO A 21 9.65 17.30 2.95
C PRO A 21 10.58 16.10 2.83
N VAL A 22 10.56 15.17 3.80
CA VAL A 22 11.39 13.97 3.75
C VAL A 22 11.07 13.10 2.53
N MET A 23 9.84 13.17 2.00
CA MET A 23 9.47 12.42 0.80
C MET A 23 10.24 12.92 -0.42
N ASP A 24 10.45 14.21 -0.54
CA ASP A 24 11.25 14.79 -1.65
C ASP A 24 12.70 14.37 -1.53
N ARG A 25 13.24 14.32 -0.32
CA ARG A 25 14.61 13.83 -0.09
C ARG A 25 14.74 12.35 -0.45
N ARG A 26 13.76 11.54 -0.11
CA ARG A 26 13.73 10.11 -0.46
C ARG A 26 13.66 9.91 -1.97
N ARG A 27 12.81 10.70 -2.67
CA ARG A 27 12.72 10.65 -4.13
C ARG A 27 14.05 11.00 -4.79
N ASP A 28 14.73 12.01 -4.28
CA ASP A 28 16.04 12.41 -4.81
C ASP A 28 17.09 11.31 -4.59
N LEU A 29 17.12 10.70 -3.41
CA LEU A 29 18.03 9.60 -3.10
C LEU A 29 17.80 8.41 -4.04
N TRP A 30 16.55 8.01 -4.26
CA TRP A 30 16.22 6.93 -5.17
C TRP A 30 16.58 7.26 -6.61
N ARG A 31 16.35 8.51 -7.03
CA ARG A 31 16.71 8.96 -8.37
C ARG A 31 18.21 8.88 -8.58
N ARG A 32 19.00 9.29 -7.60
CA ARG A 32 20.47 9.20 -7.67
C ARG A 32 20.93 7.75 -7.68
N HIS A 33 20.35 6.91 -6.84
CA HIS A 33 20.66 5.48 -6.79
C HIS A 33 20.38 4.82 -8.14
N ASN A 34 19.21 5.07 -8.72
CA ASN A 34 18.80 4.48 -10.01
C ASN A 34 19.64 5.01 -11.18
N SER A 35 20.27 6.18 -11.03
CA SER A 35 21.17 6.78 -12.02
C SER A 35 22.62 6.35 -11.81
N LEU A 36 22.88 5.38 -10.95
CA LEU A 36 24.20 4.87 -10.60
C LEU A 36 25.13 5.91 -10.01
N LYS A 37 24.57 6.97 -9.41
CA LYS A 37 25.35 7.97 -8.68
C LYS A 37 25.63 7.46 -7.28
N ARG A 38 26.72 7.97 -6.70
CA ARG A 38 27.13 7.58 -5.35
C ARG A 38 26.08 8.03 -4.33
N THR A 39 25.54 7.07 -3.57
CA THR A 39 24.60 7.32 -2.48
C THR A 39 24.91 6.36 -1.33
N ARG A 40 24.37 6.65 -0.14
CA ARG A 40 24.31 5.62 0.89
C ARG A 40 23.37 4.50 0.46
N PRO A 41 23.50 3.28 1.03
CA PRO A 41 22.52 2.22 0.75
C PRO A 41 21.11 2.67 1.11
N LEU A 42 20.16 2.42 0.21
CA LEU A 42 18.75 2.71 0.43
C LEU A 42 18.03 1.42 0.80
N ILE A 43 17.30 1.46 1.90
CA ILE A 43 16.57 0.29 2.42
C ILE A 43 15.17 0.66 2.83
N TYR A 44 14.27 -0.30 2.74
CA TYR A 44 12.93 -0.17 3.30
C TYR A 44 12.42 -1.54 3.76
N VAL A 45 11.53 -1.51 4.75
CA VAL A 45 10.94 -2.71 5.31
C VAL A 45 9.83 -3.19 4.39
N ARG A 46 9.95 -4.38 3.81
CA ARG A 46 8.95 -4.92 2.88
C ARG A 46 7.91 -5.79 3.56
N ALA A 47 8.31 -6.53 4.59
CA ALA A 47 7.44 -7.48 5.25
C ALA A 47 7.53 -7.34 6.77
N PHE A 48 6.38 -7.37 7.42
CA PHE A 48 6.27 -7.39 8.87
C PHE A 48 4.91 -7.98 9.23
N ALA A 49 4.78 -8.44 10.47
CA ALA A 49 3.55 -9.09 10.93
C ALA A 49 2.49 -8.03 11.27
N TRP A 50 1.89 -7.45 10.23
CA TRP A 50 0.94 -6.34 10.38
C TRP A 50 -0.23 -6.68 11.29
N GLN A 51 -0.76 -7.90 11.19
CA GLN A 51 -1.91 -8.33 11.99
C GLN A 51 -1.61 -8.33 13.51
N GLU A 52 -0.33 -8.41 13.87
CA GLU A 52 0.11 -8.40 15.26
C GLU A 52 0.49 -7.02 15.77
N MET A 53 0.48 -6.00 14.89
CA MET A 53 0.94 -4.66 15.23
C MET A 53 -0.16 -3.83 15.89
N PRO A 54 0.21 -2.90 16.80
CA PRO A 54 -0.74 -1.92 17.31
C PRO A 54 -1.29 -1.08 16.15
N GLY A 55 -2.58 -0.82 16.16
CA GLY A 55 -3.22 -0.05 15.11
C GLY A 55 -3.73 -0.88 13.94
N SER A 56 -3.51 -2.21 13.93
CA SER A 56 -4.06 -3.09 12.91
C SER A 56 -5.56 -3.37 13.09
N GLU A 57 -6.13 -2.95 14.22
CA GLU A 57 -7.55 -3.15 14.50
C GLU A 57 -8.41 -2.29 13.57
N LEU A 58 -9.43 -2.93 12.98
CA LEU A 58 -10.31 -2.27 12.02
C LEU A 58 -11.63 -1.89 12.69
N HIS A 59 -12.15 -0.71 12.36
CA HIS A 59 -13.37 -0.16 12.94
C HIS A 59 -14.49 0.00 11.92
N CYS A 60 -14.20 -0.07 10.62
CA CYS A 60 -15.22 -0.04 9.58
C CYS A 60 -16.02 -1.34 9.59
N GLU A 61 -17.31 -1.25 9.26
CA GLU A 61 -18.21 -2.41 9.23
C GLU A 61 -18.30 -3.02 7.84
N ASP A 62 -18.35 -2.18 6.79
CA ASP A 62 -18.49 -2.65 5.41
C ASP A 62 -17.16 -3.28 4.93
N PRO A 63 -17.18 -4.52 4.40
CA PRO A 63 -15.96 -5.18 3.92
C PRO A 63 -15.20 -4.37 2.87
N PHE A 64 -15.89 -3.64 2.00
CA PHE A 64 -15.26 -2.79 1.00
C PHE A 64 -14.44 -1.68 1.67
N TYR A 65 -15.03 -0.98 2.64
CA TYR A 65 -14.35 0.07 3.37
C TYR A 65 -13.27 -0.47 4.31
N ARG A 66 -13.45 -1.67 4.86
CA ARG A 66 -12.44 -2.30 5.71
C ARG A 66 -11.13 -2.54 4.96
N SER A 67 -11.19 -2.88 3.68
CA SER A 67 -9.97 -3.09 2.88
C SER A 67 -9.18 -1.79 2.72
N TYR A 68 -9.87 -0.67 2.52
CA TYR A 68 -9.21 0.64 2.45
C TYR A 68 -8.69 1.08 3.81
N GLU A 69 -9.45 0.84 4.85
CA GLU A 69 -9.01 1.14 6.22
C GLU A 69 -7.73 0.39 6.55
N ASP A 70 -7.65 -0.89 6.23
CA ASP A 70 -6.47 -1.71 6.48
C ASP A 70 -5.26 -1.16 5.75
N SER A 71 -5.40 -0.83 4.46
CA SER A 71 -4.32 -0.25 3.67
C SER A 71 -3.82 1.08 4.24
N LEU A 72 -4.74 1.96 4.64
CA LEU A 72 -4.38 3.26 5.20
C LEU A 72 -3.70 3.12 6.56
N ARG A 73 -4.24 2.28 7.44
CA ARG A 73 -3.64 2.05 8.76
C ARG A 73 -2.26 1.45 8.65
N GLN A 74 -2.07 0.51 7.75
CA GLN A 74 -0.76 -0.11 7.50
C GLN A 74 0.25 0.91 7.00
N SER A 75 -0.14 1.76 6.06
CA SER A 75 0.72 2.81 5.53
C SER A 75 1.10 3.84 6.60
N ILE A 76 0.14 4.26 7.42
CA ILE A 76 0.39 5.19 8.51
C ILE A 76 1.34 4.59 9.54
N PHE A 77 1.12 3.32 9.91
CA PHE A 77 2.00 2.62 10.83
C PHE A 77 3.42 2.49 10.26
N ARG A 78 3.51 2.19 8.98
CA ARG A 78 4.79 2.01 8.28
C ARG A 78 5.66 3.26 8.32
N ASN A 79 5.05 4.44 8.41
CA ASN A 79 5.80 5.69 8.54
C ASN A 79 6.70 5.70 9.78
N ALA A 80 6.37 4.93 10.82
CA ALA A 80 7.17 4.85 12.05
C ALA A 80 8.52 4.18 11.84
N PHE A 81 8.72 3.43 10.75
CA PHE A 81 10.02 2.81 10.46
C PHE A 81 11.07 3.80 10.01
N GLU A 82 10.67 4.96 9.53
CA GLU A 82 11.57 6.02 9.05
C GLU A 82 12.63 5.50 8.07
N ASP A 83 12.23 4.54 7.24
CA ASP A 83 13.08 3.97 6.19
C ASP A 83 13.02 4.81 4.91
N ASP A 84 13.55 4.28 3.81
CA ASP A 84 13.61 5.01 2.54
C ASP A 84 12.37 4.85 1.68
N PHE A 85 11.28 4.33 2.25
CA PHE A 85 10.03 4.13 1.53
C PHE A 85 9.37 5.47 1.20
N ILE A 86 8.86 5.59 -0.03
CA ILE A 86 8.16 6.80 -0.50
C ILE A 86 6.67 6.57 -0.41
N PHE A 87 5.99 7.44 0.36
CA PHE A 87 4.53 7.41 0.46
C PHE A 87 3.94 8.35 -0.59
N GLU A 88 3.13 7.81 -1.47
CA GLU A 88 2.48 8.57 -2.54
C GLU A 88 1.01 8.82 -2.21
N PRO A 89 0.45 9.98 -2.59
CA PRO A 89 -0.92 10.37 -2.19
C PRO A 89 -1.99 9.70 -3.04
N TRP A 90 -1.90 8.37 -3.22
CA TRP A 90 -2.94 7.61 -3.91
C TRP A 90 -3.05 6.22 -3.29
N LEU A 91 -4.19 5.59 -3.53
CA LEU A 91 -4.45 4.22 -3.12
C LEU A 91 -4.46 3.33 -4.36
N THR A 92 -3.85 2.16 -4.20
CA THR A 92 -3.91 1.14 -5.24
C THR A 92 -5.21 0.37 -5.10
N VAL A 93 -6.02 0.37 -6.15
CA VAL A 93 -7.27 -0.37 -6.20
C VAL A 93 -7.05 -1.61 -7.06
N ARG A 94 -7.36 -2.77 -6.48
CA ARG A 94 -7.24 -4.02 -7.21
C ARG A 94 -8.33 -4.11 -8.26
N ALA A 95 -7.94 -4.23 -9.53
CA ALA A 95 -8.89 -4.44 -10.60
C ALA A 95 -9.53 -5.82 -10.48
N ALA A 96 -10.87 -5.86 -10.56
CA ALA A 96 -11.58 -7.12 -10.63
C ALA A 96 -11.46 -7.64 -12.06
N MET A 97 -10.75 -8.76 -12.23
CA MET A 97 -10.68 -9.45 -13.52
C MET A 97 -11.56 -10.68 -13.47
N VAL A 98 -12.58 -10.70 -14.32
CA VAL A 98 -13.42 -11.87 -14.51
C VAL A 98 -12.96 -12.56 -15.78
N THR A 99 -12.42 -13.78 -15.62
CA THR A 99 -12.04 -14.61 -16.76
C THR A 99 -13.29 -15.28 -17.30
N PRO A 100 -13.62 -15.15 -18.61
CA PRO A 100 -14.75 -15.85 -19.19
C PRO A 100 -14.61 -17.37 -19.03
N PRO A 101 -15.74 -18.11 -18.94
CA PRO A 101 -15.68 -19.58 -18.81
C PRO A 101 -14.88 -20.28 -19.93
N GLU A 102 -14.85 -19.69 -21.12
CA GLU A 102 -14.09 -20.22 -22.26
C GLU A 102 -12.59 -19.88 -22.16
N GLY A 103 -12.16 -19.14 -21.12
CA GLY A 103 -10.80 -18.72 -20.96
C GLY A 103 -10.46 -17.46 -21.74
N VAL A 104 -9.19 -17.02 -21.62
CA VAL A 104 -8.69 -15.85 -22.33
C VAL A 104 -8.56 -16.18 -23.80
N TRP A 105 -8.93 -15.26 -24.69
CA TRP A 105 -8.88 -15.44 -26.14
C TRP A 105 -9.95 -16.41 -26.68
N GLY A 106 -10.98 -16.75 -25.90
CA GLY A 106 -12.02 -17.67 -26.32
C GLY A 106 -11.57 -19.13 -26.38
N LEU A 107 -10.41 -19.45 -25.82
CA LEU A 107 -9.88 -20.82 -25.76
C LEU A 107 -10.01 -21.36 -24.34
N ALA A 108 -10.39 -22.64 -24.25
CA ALA A 108 -10.43 -23.32 -22.97
C ALA A 108 -9.03 -23.40 -22.38
N SER A 109 -8.90 -22.98 -21.13
CA SER A 109 -7.63 -22.97 -20.42
C SER A 109 -7.76 -23.93 -19.23
N PRO A 110 -7.34 -25.21 -19.38
CA PRO A 110 -7.40 -26.13 -18.26
C PRO A 110 -6.43 -25.71 -17.18
N ARG A 111 -6.96 -25.56 -15.95
CA ARG A 111 -6.12 -25.27 -14.81
C ARG A 111 -5.56 -26.56 -14.26
N THR A 112 -4.25 -26.68 -14.30
CA THR A 112 -3.57 -27.74 -13.56
C THR A 112 -3.25 -27.21 -12.17
N HIS A 113 -3.71 -27.92 -11.16
CA HIS A 113 -3.31 -27.61 -9.79
C HIS A 113 -1.95 -28.25 -9.56
N SER A 114 -0.95 -27.42 -9.28
CA SER A 114 0.32 -27.94 -8.77
C SER A 114 0.11 -28.32 -7.31
N THR A 115 0.33 -29.54 -6.99
CA THR A 115 0.34 -30.05 -5.62
C THR A 115 1.69 -29.84 -4.97
#